data_6523800ccdc49f4a1327754948a4f83c
#
_entry.id   6523800ccdc49f4a1327754948a4f83c
#
_cell.length_a   1.000
_cell.length_b   1.000
_cell.length_c   1.000
_cell.angle_alpha   90.00
_cell.angle_beta   90.00
_cell.angle_gamma   90.00
#
_symmetry.space_group_name_H-M   'P 1'
#
loop_
_entity.id
_entity.type
_entity.pdbx_description
1 polymer ?
#
loop_
_entity_poly.entity_id
_entity_poly.type
_entity_poly.pdbx_seq_one_letter_code
_entity_poly.pdbx_strand_id
1 'polypeptide(L)'
;MQPITLSLMYLWFGAMTAVPIAIWTFGEHTVSITMLLGTLAQAAVVVSILVPVWGWRRTLLTFLAVGVMGWLAEFIGTATGLPFGRYFYTDLLWPQLGHVPLLVPVAWFILLPACWRLGEMIGGNVWQRALISAAGMVTWDLLLDPQMVNWGFWVWQDVGPVSWFGIPFLNYFGWFLVSFLMTIILRPRPLTGTGYSLWLIFALTWFLETFGLLFFWGLPGPALGGGLAMGCLMVWSFLRFQRGLDV
;
A
#
# COMPACT_ATOMS: atom_id res chain seq x y z
N MET A 1 3.33 -17.96 12.77
CA MET A 1 3.92 -16.59 12.81
C MET A 1 4.88 -16.52 13.98
N GLN A 2 6.04 -15.89 13.82
CA GLN A 2 7.02 -15.75 14.91
C GLN A 2 6.48 -14.79 16.00
N PRO A 3 6.84 -14.95 17.28
CA PRO A 3 6.37 -14.07 18.36
C PRO A 3 6.67 -12.59 18.10
N ILE A 4 7.89 -12.29 17.59
CA ILE A 4 8.27 -10.91 17.27
C ILE A 4 7.38 -10.28 16.19
N THR A 5 7.04 -11.03 15.15
CA THR A 5 6.12 -10.57 14.08
C THR A 5 4.74 -10.25 14.66
N LEU A 6 4.25 -11.10 15.56
CA LEU A 6 2.96 -10.89 16.21
C LEU A 6 2.97 -9.62 17.09
N SER A 7 4.03 -9.42 17.87
CA SER A 7 4.20 -8.21 18.70
C SER A 7 4.26 -6.94 17.82
N LEU A 8 5.00 -6.97 16.71
CA LEU A 8 5.06 -5.86 15.77
C LEU A 8 3.70 -5.59 15.10
N MET A 9 2.92 -6.63 14.79
CA MET A 9 1.56 -6.46 14.26
C MET A 9 0.63 -5.79 15.27
N TYR A 10 0.68 -6.17 16.53
CA TYR A 10 -0.10 -5.48 17.57
C TYR A 10 0.33 -4.03 17.75
N LEU A 11 1.65 -3.76 17.71
CA LEU A 11 2.17 -2.40 17.77
C LEU A 11 1.66 -1.56 16.58
N TRP A 12 1.78 -2.08 15.36
CA TRP A 12 1.30 -1.40 14.16
C TRP A 12 -0.21 -1.16 14.21
N PHE A 13 -1.00 -2.20 14.52
CA PHE A 13 -2.46 -2.09 14.63
C PHE A 13 -2.85 -1.06 15.70
N GLY A 14 -2.21 -1.11 16.87
CA GLY A 14 -2.40 -0.13 17.94
C GLY A 14 -2.04 1.29 17.52
N ALA A 15 -0.91 1.47 16.81
CA ALA A 15 -0.51 2.77 16.28
C ALA A 15 -1.55 3.33 15.30
N MET A 16 -2.06 2.51 14.38
CA MET A 16 -3.07 2.93 13.41
C MET A 16 -4.42 3.25 14.05
N THR A 17 -4.86 2.45 15.05
CA THR A 17 -6.10 2.74 15.79
C THR A 17 -5.98 3.94 16.70
N ALA A 18 -4.77 4.33 17.10
CA ALA A 18 -4.53 5.53 17.89
C ALA A 18 -4.55 6.84 17.04
N VAL A 19 -4.50 6.75 15.71
CA VAL A 19 -4.48 7.95 14.82
C VAL A 19 -5.67 8.88 15.08
N PRO A 20 -6.95 8.42 15.04
CA PRO A 20 -8.07 9.31 15.30
C PRO A 20 -8.03 9.88 16.72
N ILE A 21 -7.60 9.12 17.72
CA ILE A 21 -7.47 9.59 19.10
C ILE A 21 -6.42 10.70 19.19
N ALA A 22 -5.27 10.54 18.51
CA ALA A 22 -4.22 11.54 18.49
C ALA A 22 -4.70 12.85 17.82
N ILE A 23 -5.42 12.75 16.70
CA ILE A 23 -5.99 13.91 16.02
C ILE A 23 -7.03 14.62 16.90
N TRP A 24 -7.93 13.90 17.55
CA TRP A 24 -8.94 14.51 18.43
C TRP A 24 -8.34 15.15 19.68
N THR A 25 -7.24 14.58 20.21
CA THR A 25 -6.63 15.05 21.46
C THR A 25 -5.65 16.18 21.22
N PHE A 26 -4.86 16.07 20.16
CA PHE A 26 -3.72 16.98 19.91
C PHE A 26 -3.87 17.83 18.64
N GLY A 27 -4.87 17.55 17.80
CA GLY A 27 -5.14 18.30 16.57
C GLY A 27 -4.53 17.71 15.31
N GLU A 28 -4.93 18.26 14.16
CA GLU A 28 -4.58 17.76 12.81
C GLU A 28 -3.08 17.81 12.50
N HIS A 29 -2.30 18.65 13.17
CA HIS A 29 -0.85 18.70 12.99
C HIS A 29 -0.15 17.37 13.39
N THR A 30 -0.82 16.47 14.11
CA THR A 30 -0.30 15.16 14.46
C THR A 30 -0.40 14.13 13.33
N VAL A 31 -1.16 14.41 12.25
CA VAL A 31 -1.38 13.47 11.15
C VAL A 31 -0.06 13.03 10.51
N SER A 32 0.84 13.96 10.22
CA SER A 32 2.13 13.64 9.57
C SER A 32 2.98 12.69 10.40
N ILE A 33 3.07 12.93 11.72
CA ILE A 33 3.89 12.07 12.59
C ILE A 33 3.21 10.70 12.80
N THR A 34 1.89 10.65 12.91
CA THR A 34 1.17 9.38 13.07
C THR A 34 1.25 8.53 11.80
N MET A 35 1.17 9.14 10.61
CA MET A 35 1.39 8.46 9.33
C MET A 35 2.81 7.93 9.20
N LEU A 36 3.81 8.72 9.57
CA LEU A 36 5.20 8.28 9.59
C LEU A 36 5.38 7.04 10.49
N LEU A 37 4.93 7.12 11.74
CA LEU A 37 5.06 6.03 12.71
C LEU A 37 4.29 4.77 12.29
N GLY A 38 3.06 4.93 11.79
CA GLY A 38 2.24 3.82 11.26
C GLY A 38 2.89 3.12 10.09
N THR A 39 3.38 3.88 9.10
CA THR A 39 4.05 3.33 7.91
C THR A 39 5.36 2.62 8.28
N LEU A 40 6.18 3.18 9.16
CA LEU A 40 7.41 2.55 9.63
C LEU A 40 7.14 1.29 10.45
N ALA A 41 6.11 1.30 11.30
CA ALA A 41 5.68 0.11 12.05
C ALA A 41 5.22 -1.00 11.09
N GLN A 42 4.43 -0.68 10.06
CA GLN A 42 4.02 -1.64 9.04
C GLN A 42 5.22 -2.19 8.26
N ALA A 43 6.19 -1.34 7.91
CA ALA A 43 7.41 -1.76 7.25
C ALA A 43 8.21 -2.76 8.12
N ALA A 44 8.31 -2.51 9.42
CA ALA A 44 8.95 -3.44 10.36
C ALA A 44 8.22 -4.79 10.42
N VAL A 45 6.87 -4.80 10.39
CA VAL A 45 6.08 -6.03 10.29
C VAL A 45 6.41 -6.78 9.01
N VAL A 46 6.36 -6.12 7.85
CA VAL A 46 6.62 -6.76 6.55
C VAL A 46 8.05 -7.33 6.50
N VAL A 47 9.05 -6.58 6.97
CA VAL A 47 10.43 -7.07 7.09
C VAL A 47 10.51 -8.31 7.98
N SER A 48 9.85 -8.30 9.14
CA SER A 48 9.84 -9.44 10.08
C SER A 48 9.22 -10.71 9.49
N ILE A 49 8.28 -10.56 8.54
CA ILE A 49 7.67 -11.67 7.79
C ILE A 49 8.61 -12.18 6.68
N LEU A 50 9.28 -11.28 5.97
CA LEU A 50 10.10 -11.64 4.81
C LEU A 50 11.48 -12.20 5.19
N VAL A 51 12.12 -11.69 6.24
CA VAL A 51 13.47 -12.10 6.64
C VAL A 51 13.57 -13.63 6.91
N PRO A 52 12.65 -14.28 7.61
CA PRO A 52 12.70 -15.74 7.80
C PRO A 52 12.58 -16.55 6.51
N VAL A 53 11.90 -16.00 5.48
CA VAL A 53 11.61 -16.72 4.22
C VAL A 53 12.68 -16.44 3.17
N TRP A 54 13.13 -15.18 3.04
CA TRP A 54 14.07 -14.77 2.00
C TRP A 54 15.49 -14.55 2.48
N GLY A 55 15.70 -14.43 3.79
CA GLY A 55 16.94 -13.99 4.41
C GLY A 55 17.11 -12.47 4.37
N TRP A 56 17.93 -11.93 5.29
CA TRP A 56 18.17 -10.50 5.48
C TRP A 56 18.62 -9.77 4.21
N ARG A 57 19.66 -10.31 3.53
CA ARG A 57 20.21 -9.65 2.35
C ARG A 57 19.17 -9.44 1.24
N ARG A 58 18.38 -10.46 0.97
CA ARG A 58 17.38 -10.35 -0.10
C ARG A 58 16.23 -9.44 0.29
N THR A 59 15.76 -9.50 1.52
CA THR A 59 14.72 -8.61 2.02
C THR A 59 15.16 -7.16 1.88
N LEU A 60 16.40 -6.83 2.29
CA LEU A 60 16.96 -5.50 2.14
C LEU A 60 17.09 -5.08 0.67
N LEU A 61 17.61 -5.94 -0.20
CA LEU A 61 17.73 -5.64 -1.63
C LEU A 61 16.36 -5.41 -2.27
N THR A 62 15.36 -6.17 -1.89
CA THR A 62 13.97 -5.98 -2.38
C THR A 62 13.39 -4.67 -1.86
N PHE A 63 13.59 -4.34 -0.58
CA PHE A 63 13.19 -3.06 0.00
C PHE A 63 13.80 -1.89 -0.78
N LEU A 64 15.11 -1.93 -1.00
CA LEU A 64 15.83 -0.88 -1.75
C LEU A 64 15.37 -0.81 -3.21
N ALA A 65 15.19 -1.96 -3.88
CA ALA A 65 14.77 -1.98 -5.27
C ALA A 65 13.33 -1.43 -5.46
N VAL A 66 12.38 -1.87 -4.61
CA VAL A 66 11.01 -1.32 -4.61
C VAL A 66 11.02 0.17 -4.28
N GLY A 67 11.78 0.56 -3.26
CA GLY A 67 11.90 1.95 -2.84
C GLY A 67 12.47 2.86 -3.94
N VAL A 68 13.57 2.44 -4.60
CA VAL A 68 14.16 3.20 -5.70
C VAL A 68 13.23 3.27 -6.91
N MET A 69 12.59 2.15 -7.29
CA MET A 69 11.66 2.14 -8.43
C MET A 69 10.42 3.00 -8.12
N GLY A 70 9.87 2.93 -6.91
CA GLY A 70 8.77 3.77 -6.46
C GLY A 70 9.16 5.24 -6.48
N TRP A 71 10.31 5.59 -5.87
CA TRP A 71 10.80 6.96 -5.87
C TRP A 71 11.03 7.50 -7.29
N LEU A 72 11.61 6.71 -8.21
CA LEU A 72 11.80 7.11 -9.60
C LEU A 72 10.47 7.35 -10.31
N ALA A 73 9.47 6.49 -10.11
CA ALA A 73 8.15 6.66 -10.69
C ALA A 73 7.48 7.96 -10.21
N GLU A 74 7.57 8.25 -8.90
CA GLU A 74 7.04 9.46 -8.30
C GLU A 74 7.82 10.72 -8.76
N PHE A 75 9.14 10.64 -8.81
CA PHE A 75 9.97 11.73 -9.30
C PHE A 75 9.67 12.10 -10.75
N ILE A 76 9.50 11.09 -11.62
CA ILE A 76 9.08 11.29 -13.01
C ILE A 76 7.63 11.82 -13.04
N GLY A 77 6.74 11.27 -12.20
CA GLY A 77 5.34 11.66 -12.09
C GLY A 77 5.17 13.12 -11.73
N THR A 78 5.83 13.59 -10.69
CA THR A 78 5.78 15.00 -10.25
C THR A 78 6.41 15.96 -11.27
N ALA A 79 7.45 15.51 -11.99
CA ALA A 79 8.13 16.33 -13.00
C ALA A 79 7.38 16.42 -14.34
N THR A 80 6.69 15.35 -14.77
CA THR A 80 6.12 15.24 -16.13
C THR A 80 4.60 15.06 -16.15
N GLY A 81 4.00 14.65 -15.04
CA GLY A 81 2.61 14.22 -14.97
C GLY A 81 2.38 12.77 -15.44
N LEU A 82 3.41 12.03 -15.83
CA LEU A 82 3.30 10.63 -16.27
C LEU A 82 4.04 9.70 -15.28
N PRO A 83 3.46 8.56 -14.90
CA PRO A 83 2.19 7.99 -15.40
C PRO A 83 0.94 8.37 -14.58
N PHE A 84 1.04 9.23 -13.55
CA PHE A 84 -0.01 9.40 -12.53
C PHE A 84 -0.99 10.55 -12.81
N GLY A 85 -0.62 11.54 -13.59
CA GLY A 85 -1.28 12.85 -13.72
C GLY A 85 -0.42 13.97 -13.11
N ARG A 86 -0.90 15.20 -13.19
CA ARG A 86 -0.17 16.37 -12.64
C ARG A 86 -0.54 16.61 -11.19
N TYR A 87 0.40 16.43 -10.29
CA TYR A 87 0.25 16.66 -8.85
C TYR A 87 1.58 17.12 -8.24
N PHE A 88 1.52 17.56 -7.01
CA PHE A 88 2.71 17.84 -6.20
C PHE A 88 2.49 17.42 -4.75
N TYR A 89 3.57 17.08 -4.07
CA TYR A 89 3.59 16.82 -2.63
C TYR A 89 3.71 18.14 -1.87
N THR A 90 2.99 18.25 -0.77
CA THR A 90 3.12 19.40 0.15
C THR A 90 4.25 19.17 1.17
N ASP A 91 4.61 20.19 1.93
CA ASP A 91 5.62 20.10 2.98
C ASP A 91 5.17 19.32 4.22
N LEU A 92 3.92 18.82 4.26
CA LEU A 92 3.40 18.01 5.37
C LEU A 92 4.08 16.64 5.46
N LEU A 93 4.63 16.11 4.36
CA LEU A 93 5.45 14.90 4.32
C LEU A 93 6.92 15.24 4.10
N TRP A 94 7.63 15.47 5.19
CA TRP A 94 9.06 15.76 5.18
C TRP A 94 9.83 14.63 5.91
N PRO A 95 11.09 14.29 5.55
CA PRO A 95 11.92 14.90 4.52
C PRO A 95 11.59 14.44 3.08
N GLN A 96 11.93 15.29 2.11
CA GLN A 96 11.76 15.03 0.68
C GLN A 96 13.11 14.95 -0.04
N LEU A 97 13.19 14.11 -1.06
CA LEU A 97 14.30 14.03 -1.99
C LEU A 97 13.77 14.30 -3.41
N GLY A 98 14.16 15.44 -4.01
CA GLY A 98 13.68 15.82 -5.35
C GLY A 98 12.15 15.92 -5.41
N HIS A 99 11.53 16.61 -4.48
CA HIS A 99 10.08 16.81 -4.36
C HIS A 99 9.25 15.56 -4.03
N VAL A 100 9.89 14.42 -3.76
CA VAL A 100 9.22 13.18 -3.35
C VAL A 100 9.51 12.90 -1.87
N PRO A 101 8.50 12.76 -1.01
CA PRO A 101 8.69 12.41 0.39
C PRO A 101 9.37 11.04 0.54
N LEU A 102 10.34 10.94 1.44
CA LEU A 102 11.04 9.66 1.69
C LEU A 102 10.14 8.56 2.27
N LEU A 103 8.97 8.93 2.77
CA LEU A 103 7.97 7.97 3.23
C LEU A 103 7.30 7.21 2.07
N VAL A 104 7.17 7.83 0.89
CA VAL A 104 6.48 7.23 -0.26
C VAL A 104 7.16 5.96 -0.77
N PRO A 105 8.50 5.89 -0.95
CA PRO A 105 9.20 4.64 -1.22
C PRO A 105 8.92 3.52 -0.21
N VAL A 106 8.77 3.87 1.07
CA VAL A 106 8.42 2.91 2.11
C VAL A 106 6.97 2.45 1.94
N ALA A 107 6.04 3.36 1.60
CA ALA A 107 4.65 3.04 1.33
C ALA A 107 4.50 2.02 0.19
N TRP A 108 5.25 2.14 -0.90
CA TRP A 108 5.30 1.13 -1.95
C TRP A 108 5.71 -0.25 -1.42
N PHE A 109 6.69 -0.31 -0.53
CA PHE A 109 7.18 -1.58 0.02
C PHE A 109 6.24 -2.21 1.04
N ILE A 110 5.50 -1.45 1.84
CA ILE A 110 4.66 -2.02 2.91
C ILE A 110 3.51 -2.89 2.38
N LEU A 111 3.05 -2.66 1.15
CA LEU A 111 1.91 -3.40 0.61
C LEU A 111 2.24 -4.27 -0.60
N LEU A 112 3.21 -3.91 -1.42
CA LEU A 112 3.55 -4.67 -2.63
C LEU A 112 3.88 -6.17 -2.34
N PRO A 113 4.64 -6.54 -1.29
CA PRO A 113 4.85 -7.95 -0.94
C PRO A 113 3.55 -8.69 -0.57
N ALA A 114 2.60 -8.01 0.08
CA ALA A 114 1.29 -8.59 0.35
C ALA A 114 0.51 -8.83 -0.95
N CYS A 115 0.55 -7.89 -1.89
CA CYS A 115 -0.04 -8.04 -3.22
C CYS A 115 0.61 -9.18 -4.03
N TRP A 116 1.94 -9.36 -3.95
CA TRP A 116 2.62 -10.52 -4.54
C TRP A 116 2.09 -11.84 -3.95
N ARG A 117 1.85 -11.86 -2.63
CA ARG A 117 1.27 -13.05 -1.98
C ARG A 117 -0.15 -13.34 -2.47
N LEU A 118 -0.99 -12.32 -2.68
CA LEU A 118 -2.31 -12.51 -3.31
C LEU A 118 -2.18 -13.13 -4.70
N GLY A 119 -1.25 -12.66 -5.52
CA GLY A 119 -0.98 -13.22 -6.84
C GLY A 119 -0.59 -14.69 -6.78
N GLU A 120 0.21 -15.10 -5.80
CA GLU A 120 0.55 -16.52 -5.59
C GLU A 120 -0.65 -17.34 -5.11
N MET A 121 -1.47 -16.82 -4.19
CA MET A 121 -2.64 -17.51 -3.65
C MET A 121 -3.71 -17.77 -4.72
N ILE A 122 -3.93 -16.79 -5.61
CA ILE A 122 -4.85 -16.96 -6.74
C ILE A 122 -4.27 -17.91 -7.78
N GLY A 123 -2.95 -17.95 -7.92
CA GLY A 123 -2.23 -18.86 -8.82
C GLY A 123 -2.07 -18.33 -10.24
N GLY A 124 -1.67 -19.23 -11.15
CA GLY A 124 -1.42 -18.89 -12.53
C GLY A 124 0.05 -18.64 -12.85
N ASN A 125 0.31 -18.20 -14.09
CA ASN A 125 1.66 -17.87 -14.56
C ASN A 125 2.16 -16.54 -14.02
N VAL A 126 3.42 -16.20 -14.31
CA VAL A 126 4.08 -14.96 -13.82
C VAL A 126 3.32 -13.68 -14.21
N TRP A 127 2.73 -13.64 -15.40
CA TRP A 127 2.00 -12.49 -15.90
C TRP A 127 0.67 -12.30 -15.15
N GLN A 128 -0.06 -13.39 -14.93
CA GLN A 128 -1.30 -13.37 -14.15
C GLN A 128 -1.05 -12.93 -12.71
N ARG A 129 0.02 -13.44 -12.07
CA ARG A 129 0.41 -13.00 -10.72
C ARG A 129 0.78 -11.53 -10.69
N ALA A 130 1.48 -11.02 -11.70
CA ALA A 130 1.80 -9.60 -11.80
C ALA A 130 0.55 -8.72 -11.99
N LEU A 131 -0.41 -9.16 -12.82
CA LEU A 131 -1.69 -8.46 -12.99
C LEU A 131 -2.48 -8.39 -11.68
N ILE A 132 -2.55 -9.50 -10.94
CA ILE A 132 -3.24 -9.56 -9.65
C ILE A 132 -2.55 -8.67 -8.62
N SER A 133 -1.22 -8.70 -8.57
CA SER A 133 -0.44 -7.86 -7.66
C SER A 133 -0.64 -6.37 -7.96
N ALA A 134 -0.66 -6.01 -9.23
CA ALA A 134 -0.93 -4.63 -9.67
C ALA A 134 -2.37 -4.20 -9.31
N ALA A 135 -3.36 -5.08 -9.53
CA ALA A 135 -4.73 -4.83 -9.11
C ALA A 135 -4.84 -4.63 -7.59
N GLY A 136 -4.09 -5.42 -6.80
CA GLY A 136 -4.02 -5.26 -5.34
C GLY A 136 -3.54 -3.88 -4.91
N MET A 137 -2.49 -3.36 -5.55
CA MET A 137 -1.98 -2.01 -5.28
C MET A 137 -3.01 -0.93 -5.67
N VAL A 138 -3.66 -1.07 -6.83
CA VAL A 138 -4.71 -0.13 -7.25
C VAL A 138 -5.91 -0.14 -6.30
N THR A 139 -6.36 -1.32 -5.84
CA THR A 139 -7.49 -1.38 -4.91
C THR A 139 -7.18 -0.71 -3.57
N TRP A 140 -5.93 -0.74 -3.13
CA TRP A 140 -5.50 0.03 -1.97
C TRP A 140 -5.48 1.54 -2.26
N ASP A 141 -4.96 1.94 -3.41
CA ASP A 141 -4.85 3.34 -3.80
C ASP A 141 -6.22 4.02 -3.96
N LEU A 142 -7.28 3.25 -4.31
CA LEU A 142 -8.67 3.75 -4.29
C LEU A 142 -9.14 4.21 -2.89
N LEU A 143 -8.50 3.74 -1.82
CA LEU A 143 -8.73 4.17 -0.43
C LEU A 143 -7.72 5.24 -0.02
N LEU A 144 -6.43 4.99 -0.29
CA LEU A 144 -5.30 5.80 0.14
C LEU A 144 -5.35 7.22 -0.42
N ASP A 145 -5.43 7.36 -1.75
CA ASP A 145 -5.33 8.66 -2.41
C ASP A 145 -6.39 9.67 -1.94
N PRO A 146 -7.70 9.32 -1.89
CA PRO A 146 -8.70 10.23 -1.36
C PRO A 146 -8.42 10.67 0.09
N GLN A 147 -7.87 9.79 0.92
CA GLN A 147 -7.52 10.10 2.30
C GLN A 147 -6.35 11.08 2.37
N MET A 148 -5.30 10.82 1.61
CA MET A 148 -4.09 11.64 1.61
C MET A 148 -4.35 13.03 1.04
N VAL A 149 -5.17 13.13 0.00
CA VAL A 149 -5.63 14.43 -0.54
C VAL A 149 -6.49 15.17 0.48
N ASN A 150 -7.40 14.48 1.17
CA ASN A 150 -8.22 15.07 2.23
C ASN A 150 -7.37 15.64 3.39
N TRP A 151 -6.24 15.03 3.67
CA TRP A 151 -5.26 15.52 4.67
C TRP A 151 -4.26 16.53 4.10
N GLY A 152 -4.31 16.85 2.79
CA GLY A 152 -3.46 17.82 2.14
C GLY A 152 -2.01 17.39 1.95
N PHE A 153 -1.71 16.07 1.94
CA PHE A 153 -0.36 15.56 1.72
C PHE A 153 0.12 15.73 0.29
N TRP A 154 -0.81 15.66 -0.68
CA TRP A 154 -0.58 16.02 -2.07
C TRP A 154 -1.82 16.62 -2.70
N VAL A 155 -1.60 17.34 -3.80
CA VAL A 155 -2.64 18.11 -4.48
C VAL A 155 -2.57 17.81 -5.98
N TRP A 156 -3.69 17.41 -6.56
CA TRP A 156 -3.84 17.26 -7.99
C TRP A 156 -4.06 18.62 -8.66
N GLN A 157 -3.28 18.92 -9.69
CA GLN A 157 -3.39 20.17 -10.46
C GLN A 157 -4.45 20.07 -11.57
N ASP A 158 -4.66 18.85 -12.10
CA ASP A 158 -5.66 18.56 -13.11
C ASP A 158 -6.21 17.15 -12.85
N VAL A 159 -7.52 17.09 -12.63
CA VAL A 159 -8.22 15.82 -12.37
C VAL A 159 -8.77 15.17 -13.64
N GLY A 160 -8.70 15.87 -14.79
CA GLY A 160 -9.24 15.38 -16.06
C GLY A 160 -10.76 15.24 -16.09
N PRO A 161 -11.30 14.73 -17.20
CA PRO A 161 -12.76 14.60 -17.38
C PRO A 161 -13.38 13.44 -16.57
N VAL A 162 -12.56 12.46 -16.15
CA VAL A 162 -12.98 11.30 -15.37
C VAL A 162 -12.07 11.15 -14.17
N SER A 163 -12.66 11.19 -12.98
CA SER A 163 -11.94 11.12 -11.72
C SER A 163 -12.67 10.28 -10.68
N TRP A 164 -11.92 9.76 -9.72
CA TRP A 164 -12.41 9.07 -8.54
C TRP A 164 -12.22 9.97 -7.33
N PHE A 165 -13.30 10.61 -6.86
CA PHE A 165 -13.28 11.53 -5.71
C PHE A 165 -12.15 12.59 -5.79
N GLY A 166 -11.99 13.20 -6.98
CA GLY A 166 -10.96 14.22 -7.21
C GLY A 166 -9.58 13.68 -7.62
N ILE A 167 -9.43 12.38 -7.77
CA ILE A 167 -8.21 11.73 -8.22
C ILE A 167 -8.35 11.33 -9.69
N PRO A 168 -7.44 11.73 -10.60
CA PRO A 168 -7.55 11.38 -12.02
C PRO A 168 -7.40 9.87 -12.23
N PHE A 169 -8.20 9.29 -13.15
CA PHE A 169 -8.06 7.85 -13.47
C PHE A 169 -6.68 7.47 -13.98
N LEU A 170 -5.94 8.43 -14.54
CA LEU A 170 -4.56 8.24 -14.96
C LEU A 170 -3.65 7.81 -13.79
N ASN A 171 -3.94 8.28 -12.57
CA ASN A 171 -3.22 7.86 -11.37
C ASN A 171 -3.32 6.34 -11.15
N TYR A 172 -4.54 5.81 -11.18
CA TYR A 172 -4.76 4.37 -10.98
C TYR A 172 -4.15 3.52 -12.08
N PHE A 173 -4.13 4.03 -13.32
CA PHE A 173 -3.38 3.40 -14.40
C PHE A 173 -1.87 3.42 -14.10
N GLY A 174 -1.34 4.52 -13.61
CA GLY A 174 0.04 4.67 -13.19
C GLY A 174 0.42 3.67 -12.08
N TRP A 175 -0.39 3.58 -11.03
CA TRP A 175 -0.21 2.61 -9.95
C TRP A 175 -0.21 1.17 -10.47
N PHE A 176 -1.15 0.85 -11.37
CA PHE A 176 -1.21 -0.46 -12.02
C PHE A 176 0.07 -0.75 -12.81
N LEU A 177 0.45 0.16 -13.70
CA LEU A 177 1.62 0.01 -14.57
C LEU A 177 2.92 -0.16 -13.78
N VAL A 178 3.16 0.72 -12.79
CA VAL A 178 4.37 0.69 -11.97
C VAL A 178 4.43 -0.60 -11.14
N SER A 179 3.34 -0.99 -10.49
CA SER A 179 3.26 -2.23 -9.70
C SER A 179 3.47 -3.48 -10.57
N PHE A 180 2.88 -3.49 -11.76
CA PHE A 180 3.06 -4.57 -12.74
C PHE A 180 4.51 -4.68 -13.18
N LEU A 181 5.13 -3.56 -13.57
CA LEU A 181 6.53 -3.51 -13.99
C LEU A 181 7.47 -3.91 -12.86
N MET A 182 7.25 -3.40 -11.63
CA MET A 182 8.02 -3.84 -10.46
C MET A 182 7.96 -5.36 -10.28
N THR A 183 6.78 -5.95 -10.40
CA THR A 183 6.59 -7.40 -10.22
C THR A 183 7.31 -8.21 -11.31
N ILE A 184 7.21 -7.79 -12.58
CA ILE A 184 7.86 -8.47 -13.71
C ILE A 184 9.39 -8.33 -13.67
N ILE A 185 9.90 -7.17 -13.28
CA ILE A 185 11.34 -6.89 -13.24
C ILE A 185 11.99 -7.58 -12.03
N LEU A 186 11.39 -7.42 -10.84
CA LEU A 186 11.97 -7.94 -9.60
C LEU A 186 11.81 -9.45 -9.45
N ARG A 187 10.79 -10.05 -10.08
CA ARG A 187 10.50 -11.49 -10.02
C ARG A 187 10.65 -12.02 -8.60
N PRO A 188 9.75 -11.63 -7.68
CA PRO A 188 9.87 -11.99 -6.28
C PRO A 188 9.99 -13.50 -6.12
N ARG A 189 10.80 -13.94 -5.17
CA ARG A 189 10.86 -15.36 -4.80
C ARG A 189 9.53 -15.80 -4.19
N PRO A 190 9.23 -17.11 -4.22
CA PRO A 190 8.03 -17.64 -3.60
C PRO A 190 7.85 -17.15 -2.16
N LEU A 191 6.62 -16.80 -1.84
CA LEU A 191 6.18 -16.28 -0.53
C LEU A 191 5.35 -17.33 0.24
N THR A 192 5.27 -18.56 -0.27
CA THR A 192 4.52 -19.66 0.36
C THR A 192 4.92 -19.88 1.82
N GLY A 193 6.22 -19.70 2.15
CA GLY A 193 6.73 -19.78 3.53
C GLY A 193 6.18 -18.71 4.48
N THR A 194 5.53 -17.66 3.98
CA THR A 194 4.88 -16.64 4.84
C THR A 194 3.51 -17.09 5.38
N GLY A 195 2.98 -18.22 4.89
CA GLY A 195 1.65 -18.66 5.22
C GLY A 195 0.59 -17.61 4.89
N TYR A 196 -0.21 -17.23 5.89
CA TYR A 196 -1.22 -16.17 5.79
C TYR A 196 -0.70 -14.79 6.23
N SER A 197 0.54 -14.65 6.70
CA SER A 197 0.97 -13.42 7.36
C SER A 197 0.90 -12.20 6.44
N LEU A 198 1.37 -12.30 5.19
CA LEU A 198 1.26 -11.18 4.22
C LEU A 198 -0.18 -10.93 3.77
N TRP A 199 -0.98 -11.98 3.62
CA TRP A 199 -2.42 -11.83 3.36
C TRP A 199 -3.11 -11.09 4.50
N LEU A 200 -2.73 -11.36 5.76
CA LEU A 200 -3.27 -10.68 6.93
C LEU A 200 -2.87 -9.20 6.96
N ILE A 201 -1.66 -8.84 6.49
CA ILE A 201 -1.29 -7.42 6.30
C ILE A 201 -2.27 -6.74 5.34
N PHE A 202 -2.55 -7.36 4.18
CA PHE A 202 -3.51 -6.81 3.23
C PHE A 202 -4.92 -6.67 3.83
N ALA A 203 -5.37 -7.69 4.56
CA ALA A 203 -6.68 -7.69 5.21
C ALA A 203 -6.80 -6.63 6.32
N LEU A 204 -5.77 -6.46 7.15
CA LEU A 204 -5.75 -5.43 8.19
C LEU A 204 -5.66 -4.03 7.59
N THR A 205 -4.86 -3.82 6.53
CA THR A 205 -4.83 -2.56 5.81
C THR A 205 -6.21 -2.24 5.23
N TRP A 206 -6.84 -3.20 4.55
CA TRP A 206 -8.22 -3.06 4.07
C TRP A 206 -9.20 -2.64 5.16
N PHE A 207 -9.14 -3.32 6.32
CA PHE A 207 -10.04 -3.02 7.45
C PHE A 207 -9.79 -1.63 8.00
N LEU A 208 -8.54 -1.28 8.29
CA LEU A 208 -8.17 0.00 8.90
C LEU A 208 -8.51 1.18 7.99
N GLU A 209 -8.20 1.09 6.70
CA GLU A 209 -8.50 2.12 5.71
C GLU A 209 -10.02 2.28 5.51
N THR A 210 -10.72 1.18 5.24
CA THR A 210 -12.17 1.22 5.00
C THR A 210 -12.92 1.74 6.23
N PHE A 211 -12.57 1.26 7.42
CA PHE A 211 -13.18 1.68 8.67
C PHE A 211 -12.84 3.14 9.00
N GLY A 212 -11.57 3.53 8.81
CA GLY A 212 -11.11 4.90 9.04
C GLY A 212 -11.83 5.91 8.15
N LEU A 213 -11.88 5.64 6.84
CA LEU A 213 -12.57 6.48 5.86
C LEU A 213 -14.06 6.61 6.14
N LEU A 214 -14.71 5.51 6.56
CA LEU A 214 -16.15 5.49 6.79
C LEU A 214 -16.56 6.23 8.07
N PHE A 215 -15.79 6.05 9.17
CA PHE A 215 -16.23 6.50 10.50
C PHE A 215 -15.46 7.71 11.03
N PHE A 216 -14.24 7.97 10.57
CA PHE A 216 -13.40 9.03 11.14
C PHE A 216 -13.08 10.17 10.16
N TRP A 217 -12.92 9.86 8.88
CA TRP A 217 -12.39 10.84 7.91
C TRP A 217 -13.45 11.45 7.01
N GLY A 218 -14.74 11.05 7.15
CA GLY A 218 -15.83 11.62 6.37
C GLY A 218 -15.79 11.30 4.88
N LEU A 219 -15.19 10.19 4.49
CA LEU A 219 -15.00 9.75 3.09
C LEU A 219 -15.75 8.44 2.79
N PRO A 220 -17.11 8.39 2.98
CA PRO A 220 -17.85 7.15 2.81
C PRO A 220 -17.85 6.62 1.36
N GLY A 221 -17.76 7.48 0.36
CA GLY A 221 -17.71 7.08 -1.04
C GLY A 221 -16.48 6.23 -1.36
N PRO A 222 -15.24 6.73 -1.15
CA PRO A 222 -14.02 5.95 -1.25
C PRO A 222 -14.03 4.69 -0.38
N ALA A 223 -14.51 4.79 0.88
CA ALA A 223 -14.61 3.65 1.80
C ALA A 223 -15.43 2.50 1.22
N LEU A 224 -16.61 2.79 0.66
CA LEU A 224 -17.49 1.77 0.08
C LEU A 224 -16.90 1.21 -1.22
N GLY A 225 -16.54 2.07 -2.17
CA GLY A 225 -16.08 1.62 -3.49
C GLY A 225 -14.70 0.94 -3.44
N GLY A 226 -13.71 1.59 -2.84
CA GLY A 226 -12.36 1.04 -2.65
C GLY A 226 -12.37 -0.16 -1.71
N GLY A 227 -13.13 -0.08 -0.61
CA GLY A 227 -13.32 -1.17 0.35
C GLY A 227 -13.94 -2.42 -0.28
N LEU A 228 -14.95 -2.28 -1.14
CA LEU A 228 -15.52 -3.39 -1.90
C LEU A 228 -14.50 -3.98 -2.88
N ALA A 229 -13.80 -3.14 -3.65
CA ALA A 229 -12.81 -3.61 -4.62
C ALA A 229 -11.66 -4.40 -3.95
N MET A 230 -11.07 -3.84 -2.89
CA MET A 230 -9.99 -4.48 -2.13
C MET A 230 -10.48 -5.72 -1.38
N GLY A 231 -11.69 -5.67 -0.79
CA GLY A 231 -12.33 -6.79 -0.09
C GLY A 231 -12.65 -7.97 -1.02
N CYS A 232 -13.15 -7.72 -2.23
CA CYS A 232 -13.40 -8.76 -3.23
C CYS A 232 -12.11 -9.50 -3.61
N LEU A 233 -11.01 -8.78 -3.84
CA LEU A 233 -9.72 -9.36 -4.15
C LEU A 233 -9.17 -10.20 -2.98
N MET A 234 -9.33 -9.69 -1.75
CA MET A 234 -8.96 -10.37 -0.52
C MET A 234 -9.71 -11.71 -0.36
N VAL A 235 -11.04 -11.68 -0.50
CA VAL A 235 -11.88 -12.89 -0.38
C VAL A 235 -11.57 -13.88 -1.51
N TRP A 236 -11.42 -13.40 -2.74
CA TRP A 236 -11.08 -14.28 -3.88
C TRP A 236 -9.75 -15.00 -3.65
N SER A 237 -8.72 -14.29 -3.21
CA SER A 237 -7.40 -14.89 -2.92
C SER A 237 -7.48 -15.94 -1.81
N PHE A 238 -8.25 -15.69 -0.76
CA PHE A 238 -8.45 -16.62 0.34
C PHE A 238 -9.16 -17.90 -0.11
N LEU A 239 -10.26 -17.77 -0.84
CA LEU A 239 -11.03 -18.91 -1.35
C LEU A 239 -10.21 -19.78 -2.33
N ARG A 240 -9.37 -19.15 -3.16
CA ARG A 240 -8.48 -19.88 -4.08
C ARG A 240 -7.39 -20.62 -3.33
N PHE A 241 -6.84 -20.01 -2.29
CA PHE A 241 -5.82 -20.63 -1.46
C PHE A 241 -6.37 -21.86 -0.70
N GLN A 242 -7.57 -21.76 -0.11
CA GLN A 242 -8.20 -22.88 0.57
C GLN A 242 -8.43 -24.07 -0.37
N ARG A 243 -8.97 -23.83 -1.57
CA ARG A 243 -9.17 -24.90 -2.58
C ARG A 243 -7.88 -25.56 -3.04
N GLY A 244 -6.74 -24.89 -2.97
CA GLY A 244 -5.43 -25.46 -3.28
C GLY A 244 -4.84 -26.31 -2.16
N LEU A 245 -5.39 -26.25 -0.93
CA LEU A 245 -5.01 -27.10 0.19
C LEU A 245 -5.80 -28.40 0.24
N ASP A 246 -6.93 -28.48 -0.47
CA ASP A 246 -7.82 -29.64 -0.53
C ASP A 246 -7.42 -30.63 -1.66
N VAL A 247 -6.32 -30.35 -2.40
CA VAL A 247 -5.75 -31.18 -3.47
C VAL A 247 -4.34 -31.62 -3.08
#